data_694e417c68c3ed1987a664812d9a8bfc
#
_entry.id   694e417c68c3ed1987a664812d9a8bfc
#
_cell.length_a   1.000
_cell.length_b   1.000
_cell.length_c   1.000
_cell.angle_alpha   90.00
_cell.angle_beta   90.00
_cell.angle_gamma   90.00
#
_symmetry.space_group_name_H-M   'P 1'
#
loop_
_entity.id
_entity.type
_entity.pdbx_description
1 polymer ?
#
loop_
_entity_poly.entity_id
_entity_poly.type
_entity_poly.pdbx_seq_one_letter_code
_entity_poly.pdbx_strand_id
1 'polypeptide(L)'
;PIVGIINTFSNYNSCHGNVPDLIQSLRAGVLAKGAIPLEFPTISVHEAFTYPTSMYLRNLMAMDTEEMIRAQPMDSCVLIGGCDKTVPAQLMGALSVDMPIVQLVTGPMLTGSHRGERVGACTDCRRLWAKFRAGEIDQAEIAEANNQLVPTVGTCGVMGTASTMAMIAETLGLMPPDSSCAPAVSSERRRIAEYTGEIAVEIATQKRRPSSILSAKSFENALIVLLAIGGSTNGLVHLTAIAGRMGIQLDMDSFDALSKDIPVIVDLKPSGEGYMEDLHKAGGLPRILLELKDKLHLDTHTITGKTLGEIIDETNFSWKQKIVKSAGNPVYREGGIAVLKGNLAPNTAIIKQSAASESLLTHTGRAVVFDGLEDLASRIDSEDLDVNEDDILVLRYIGPKGAPGMPEAGLIPIPKKLAKRGVKDMVRISDGRMSGTASGTII
;
A
#
# COMPACT_ATOMS: atom_id res chain seq x y z
N PRO A 1 -18.17 7.13 -27.04
CA PRO A 1 -18.42 6.71 -25.66
C PRO A 1 -18.37 7.88 -24.67
N ILE A 2 -19.02 7.71 -23.52
CA ILE A 2 -18.92 8.60 -22.36
C ILE A 2 -17.96 7.93 -21.36
N VAL A 3 -16.90 8.66 -20.98
CA VAL A 3 -15.93 8.23 -19.99
C VAL A 3 -16.17 9.00 -18.70
N GLY A 4 -16.61 8.31 -17.64
CA GLY A 4 -16.71 8.87 -16.30
C GLY A 4 -15.31 9.04 -15.68
N ILE A 5 -15.08 10.14 -14.99
CA ILE A 5 -13.80 10.43 -14.32
C ILE A 5 -14.10 10.72 -12.85
N ILE A 6 -13.66 9.84 -11.97
CA ILE A 6 -13.80 10.05 -10.53
C ILE A 6 -12.75 11.05 -10.06
N ASN A 7 -13.20 12.16 -9.50
CA ASN A 7 -12.36 13.16 -8.87
C ASN A 7 -12.36 13.00 -7.35
N THR A 8 -11.21 12.61 -6.79
CA THR A 8 -10.97 12.50 -5.35
C THR A 8 -10.08 13.62 -4.81
N PHE A 9 -9.99 14.75 -5.51
CA PHE A 9 -9.23 15.91 -5.01
C PHE A 9 -9.83 16.45 -3.72
N SER A 10 -8.96 16.82 -2.78
CA SER A 10 -9.32 17.55 -1.57
C SER A 10 -8.09 18.30 -1.05
N ASN A 11 -8.29 19.53 -0.57
CA ASN A 11 -7.23 20.30 0.09
C ASN A 11 -6.74 19.64 1.40
N TYR A 12 -7.54 18.74 1.98
CA TYR A 12 -7.15 17.93 3.14
C TYR A 12 -6.35 16.68 2.77
N ASN A 13 -6.16 16.41 1.46
CA ASN A 13 -5.52 15.17 1.01
C ASN A 13 -4.33 15.45 0.09
N SER A 14 -3.16 15.60 0.67
CA SER A 14 -1.91 15.83 -0.08
C SER A 14 -1.52 14.66 -1.00
N CYS A 15 -1.98 13.44 -0.71
CA CYS A 15 -1.82 12.30 -1.60
C CYS A 15 -2.53 12.49 -2.95
N HIS A 16 -3.54 13.35 -2.99
CA HIS A 16 -4.36 13.66 -4.17
C HIS A 16 -4.15 15.08 -4.71
N GLY A 17 -3.09 15.77 -4.26
CA GLY A 17 -2.85 17.17 -4.63
C GLY A 17 -2.62 17.40 -6.12
N ASN A 18 -2.20 16.38 -6.89
CA ASN A 18 -1.99 16.43 -8.33
C ASN A 18 -3.21 15.97 -9.16
N VAL A 19 -4.33 15.57 -8.54
CA VAL A 19 -5.53 15.07 -9.25
C VAL A 19 -6.06 16.06 -10.27
N PRO A 20 -6.15 17.39 -10.01
CA PRO A 20 -6.60 18.35 -11.01
C PRO A 20 -5.75 18.34 -12.30
N ASP A 21 -4.42 18.26 -12.17
CA ASP A 21 -3.50 18.17 -13.32
C ASP A 21 -3.65 16.86 -14.09
N LEU A 22 -3.86 15.74 -13.35
CA LEU A 22 -4.09 14.42 -13.95
C LEU A 22 -5.39 14.39 -14.75
N ILE A 23 -6.45 14.99 -14.23
CA ILE A 23 -7.74 15.10 -14.93
C ILE A 23 -7.59 15.86 -16.24
N GLN A 24 -6.81 16.94 -16.27
CA GLN A 24 -6.56 17.69 -17.51
C GLN A 24 -5.88 16.82 -18.57
N SER A 25 -4.82 16.09 -18.20
CA SER A 25 -4.10 15.20 -19.11
C SER A 25 -4.99 14.03 -19.57
N LEU A 26 -5.74 13.43 -18.65
CA LEU A 26 -6.68 12.33 -18.93
C LEU A 26 -7.77 12.76 -19.91
N ARG A 27 -8.37 13.94 -19.70
CA ARG A 27 -9.37 14.52 -20.62
C ARG A 27 -8.81 14.70 -22.03
N ALA A 28 -7.53 15.10 -22.16
CA ALA A 28 -6.88 15.21 -23.46
C ALA A 28 -6.84 13.86 -24.18
N GLY A 29 -6.45 12.77 -23.50
CA GLY A 29 -6.45 11.42 -24.06
C GLY A 29 -7.85 10.95 -24.49
N VAL A 30 -8.87 11.18 -23.64
CA VAL A 30 -10.27 10.82 -23.98
C VAL A 30 -10.77 11.59 -25.20
N LEU A 31 -10.54 12.89 -25.25
CA LEU A 31 -10.97 13.74 -26.38
C LEU A 31 -10.22 13.38 -27.68
N ALA A 32 -8.92 13.06 -27.60
CA ALA A 32 -8.12 12.62 -28.77
C ALA A 32 -8.68 11.33 -29.42
N LYS A 33 -9.33 10.48 -28.65
CA LYS A 33 -10.02 9.26 -29.13
C LYS A 33 -11.49 9.51 -29.51
N GLY A 34 -11.97 10.76 -29.52
CA GLY A 34 -13.32 11.11 -29.96
C GLY A 34 -14.44 10.75 -28.97
N ALA A 35 -14.13 10.64 -27.69
CA ALA A 35 -15.08 10.36 -26.61
C ALA A 35 -15.34 11.57 -25.71
N ILE A 36 -16.37 11.49 -24.86
CA ILE A 36 -16.80 12.56 -23.98
C ILE A 36 -16.31 12.29 -22.55
N PRO A 37 -15.40 13.09 -21.97
CA PRO A 37 -14.98 12.97 -20.58
C PRO A 37 -15.94 13.73 -19.65
N LEU A 38 -16.57 13.04 -18.70
CA LEU A 38 -17.43 13.64 -17.69
C LEU A 38 -16.90 13.34 -16.28
N GLU A 39 -16.58 14.40 -15.56
CA GLU A 39 -16.00 14.35 -14.21
C GLU A 39 -17.12 14.37 -13.15
N PHE A 40 -16.93 13.58 -12.08
CA PHE A 40 -17.80 13.60 -10.91
C PHE A 40 -17.00 13.31 -9.63
N PRO A 41 -17.41 13.87 -8.46
CA PRO A 41 -16.70 13.68 -7.21
C PRO A 41 -17.08 12.36 -6.53
N THR A 42 -16.14 11.83 -5.75
CA THR A 42 -16.38 10.84 -4.70
C THR A 42 -15.63 11.24 -3.42
N ILE A 43 -15.89 10.56 -2.32
CA ILE A 43 -15.25 10.83 -1.03
C ILE A 43 -13.74 10.78 -1.15
N SER A 44 -13.06 11.79 -0.56
CA SER A 44 -11.62 11.89 -0.44
C SER A 44 -11.20 11.86 1.02
N VAL A 45 -10.38 10.88 1.40
CA VAL A 45 -9.93 10.68 2.78
C VAL A 45 -8.41 10.57 2.81
N HIS A 46 -7.78 11.39 3.65
CA HIS A 46 -6.35 11.29 3.95
C HIS A 46 -6.14 10.45 5.21
N GLU A 47 -5.31 9.40 5.12
CA GLU A 47 -5.07 8.45 6.20
C GLU A 47 -4.63 9.12 7.51
N ALA A 48 -3.69 10.07 7.44
CA ALA A 48 -3.10 10.69 8.61
C ALA A 48 -4.05 11.63 9.38
N PHE A 49 -5.14 12.08 8.74
CA PHE A 49 -6.08 13.04 9.34
C PHE A 49 -7.42 12.40 9.71
N THR A 50 -7.60 11.13 9.42
CA THR A 50 -8.87 10.44 9.61
C THR A 50 -8.99 9.89 11.02
N TYR A 51 -10.06 10.28 11.72
CA TYR A 51 -10.40 9.81 13.05
C TYR A 51 -11.87 9.42 13.12
N PRO A 52 -12.25 8.35 13.81
CA PRO A 52 -11.42 7.42 14.58
C PRO A 52 -10.69 6.40 13.71
N THR A 53 -11.11 6.17 12.46
CA THR A 53 -10.53 5.15 11.59
C THR A 53 -10.84 5.38 10.11
N SER A 54 -9.82 5.23 9.27
CA SER A 54 -9.95 5.25 7.82
C SER A 54 -10.58 3.96 7.26
N MET A 55 -10.49 2.83 7.97
CA MET A 55 -11.02 1.54 7.49
C MET A 55 -12.56 1.53 7.43
N TYR A 56 -13.23 2.16 8.37
CA TYR A 56 -14.68 2.37 8.30
C TYR A 56 -15.07 3.19 7.06
N LEU A 57 -14.34 4.28 6.82
CA LEU A 57 -14.56 5.16 5.68
C LEU A 57 -14.18 4.49 4.34
N ARG A 58 -13.26 3.51 4.33
CA ARG A 58 -13.00 2.71 3.12
C ARG A 58 -14.27 2.05 2.60
N ASN A 59 -15.08 1.45 3.47
CA ASN A 59 -16.34 0.82 3.05
C ASN A 59 -17.35 1.86 2.56
N LEU A 60 -17.44 3.01 3.22
CA LEU A 60 -18.30 4.11 2.77
C LEU A 60 -17.85 4.63 1.38
N MET A 61 -16.55 4.82 1.17
CA MET A 61 -16.00 5.19 -0.14
C MET A 61 -16.28 4.13 -1.21
N ALA A 62 -16.27 2.84 -0.87
CA ALA A 62 -16.62 1.79 -1.80
C ALA A 62 -18.10 1.84 -2.21
N MET A 63 -19.00 2.08 -1.25
CA MET A 63 -20.43 2.27 -1.52
C MET A 63 -20.69 3.54 -2.36
N ASP A 64 -20.04 4.66 -2.01
CA ASP A 64 -20.11 5.91 -2.76
C ASP A 64 -19.65 5.71 -4.21
N THR A 65 -18.51 5.07 -4.41
CA THR A 65 -17.97 4.75 -5.75
C THR A 65 -18.95 3.88 -6.54
N GLU A 66 -19.49 2.81 -5.95
CA GLU A 66 -20.44 1.89 -6.58
C GLU A 66 -21.70 2.64 -7.02
N GLU A 67 -22.31 3.40 -6.10
CA GLU A 67 -23.57 4.09 -6.37
C GLU A 67 -23.41 5.23 -7.38
N MET A 68 -22.31 5.98 -7.32
CA MET A 68 -22.02 7.03 -8.30
C MET A 68 -21.79 6.48 -9.71
N ILE A 69 -21.13 5.32 -9.85
CA ILE A 69 -20.97 4.66 -11.14
C ILE A 69 -22.33 4.15 -11.67
N ARG A 70 -23.20 3.60 -10.80
CA ARG A 70 -24.56 3.12 -11.18
C ARG A 70 -25.49 4.26 -11.58
N ALA A 71 -25.37 5.39 -10.91
CA ALA A 71 -26.30 6.52 -11.09
C ALA A 71 -26.00 7.38 -12.32
N GLN A 72 -24.76 7.35 -12.85
CA GLN A 72 -24.34 8.22 -13.95
C GLN A 72 -24.32 7.49 -15.29
N PRO A 73 -24.72 8.14 -16.41
CA PRO A 73 -24.62 7.55 -17.75
C PRO A 73 -23.16 7.57 -18.21
N MET A 74 -22.53 6.41 -18.28
CA MET A 74 -21.15 6.24 -18.79
C MET A 74 -20.94 4.86 -19.40
N ASP A 75 -19.97 4.76 -20.30
CA ASP A 75 -19.57 3.50 -20.96
C ASP A 75 -18.31 2.88 -20.33
N SER A 76 -17.50 3.71 -19.68
CA SER A 76 -16.36 3.30 -18.87
C SER A 76 -16.06 4.32 -17.78
N CYS A 77 -15.28 3.94 -16.78
CA CYS A 77 -14.93 4.82 -15.67
C CYS A 77 -13.43 4.78 -15.37
N VAL A 78 -12.83 5.98 -15.21
CA VAL A 78 -11.48 6.15 -14.69
C VAL A 78 -11.54 6.41 -13.18
N LEU A 79 -10.90 5.55 -12.41
CA LEU A 79 -10.81 5.64 -10.97
C LEU A 79 -9.51 6.37 -10.59
N ILE A 80 -9.59 7.63 -10.16
CA ILE A 80 -8.38 8.38 -9.75
C ILE A 80 -8.26 8.33 -8.23
N GLY A 81 -7.16 7.79 -7.74
CA GLY A 81 -6.90 7.70 -6.30
C GLY A 81 -5.45 7.40 -5.99
N GLY A 82 -5.05 7.56 -4.74
CA GLY A 82 -3.67 7.32 -4.32
C GLY A 82 -3.52 6.95 -2.86
N CYS A 83 -4.26 7.60 -1.96
CA CYS A 83 -4.15 7.36 -0.53
C CYS A 83 -4.54 5.92 -0.14
N ASP A 84 -4.07 5.47 1.01
CA ASP A 84 -4.11 4.09 1.53
C ASP A 84 -5.45 3.36 1.34
N LYS A 85 -6.56 4.07 1.53
CA LYS A 85 -7.91 3.48 1.47
C LYS A 85 -8.64 3.78 0.17
N THR A 86 -8.17 4.77 -0.62
CA THR A 86 -8.88 5.22 -1.83
C THR A 86 -8.82 4.17 -2.93
N VAL A 87 -7.62 3.68 -3.28
CA VAL A 87 -7.48 2.66 -4.33
C VAL A 87 -8.28 1.40 -4.02
N PRO A 88 -8.15 0.77 -2.83
CA PRO A 88 -8.95 -0.41 -2.53
C PRO A 88 -10.45 -0.13 -2.48
N ALA A 89 -10.88 1.03 -1.99
CA ALA A 89 -12.30 1.40 -1.97
C ALA A 89 -12.88 1.54 -3.38
N GLN A 90 -12.17 2.23 -4.27
CA GLN A 90 -12.56 2.39 -5.66
C GLN A 90 -12.65 1.05 -6.39
N LEU A 91 -11.66 0.17 -6.22
CA LEU A 91 -11.70 -1.17 -6.80
C LEU A 91 -12.86 -1.98 -6.25
N MET A 92 -13.11 -1.98 -4.93
CA MET A 92 -14.26 -2.67 -4.33
C MET A 92 -15.59 -2.19 -4.92
N GLY A 93 -15.80 -0.87 -5.01
CA GLY A 93 -17.04 -0.30 -5.55
C GLY A 93 -17.22 -0.59 -7.04
N ALA A 94 -16.18 -0.35 -7.83
CA ALA A 94 -16.25 -0.52 -9.28
C ALA A 94 -16.41 -1.98 -9.72
N LEU A 95 -15.75 -2.93 -9.03
CA LEU A 95 -15.90 -4.37 -9.31
C LEU A 95 -17.31 -4.88 -9.00
N SER A 96 -18.02 -4.29 -8.05
CA SER A 96 -19.43 -4.62 -7.77
C SER A 96 -20.38 -4.23 -8.92
N VAL A 97 -19.99 -3.27 -9.75
CA VAL A 97 -20.77 -2.82 -10.91
C VAL A 97 -20.45 -3.62 -12.17
N ASP A 98 -19.22 -4.14 -12.27
CA ASP A 98 -18.69 -4.82 -13.45
C ASP A 98 -18.80 -4.00 -14.75
N MET A 99 -18.52 -2.69 -14.66
CA MET A 99 -18.41 -1.80 -15.81
C MET A 99 -16.93 -1.76 -16.27
N PRO A 100 -16.61 -1.47 -17.57
CA PRO A 100 -15.26 -1.20 -17.99
C PRO A 100 -14.59 -0.10 -17.13
N ILE A 101 -13.50 -0.42 -16.46
CA ILE A 101 -12.78 0.48 -15.57
C ILE A 101 -11.28 0.49 -15.83
N VAL A 102 -10.64 1.61 -15.52
CA VAL A 102 -9.18 1.72 -15.42
C VAL A 102 -8.82 2.52 -14.18
N GLN A 103 -7.87 2.01 -13.40
CA GLN A 103 -7.32 2.72 -12.25
C GLN A 103 -6.18 3.62 -12.68
N LEU A 104 -6.20 4.89 -12.25
CA LEU A 104 -5.10 5.84 -12.33
C LEU A 104 -4.67 6.22 -10.92
N VAL A 105 -3.42 5.88 -10.55
CA VAL A 105 -2.90 6.28 -9.23
C VAL A 105 -2.21 7.63 -9.31
N THR A 106 -2.26 8.39 -8.21
CA THR A 106 -1.63 9.72 -8.12
C THR A 106 -0.10 9.66 -8.11
N GLY A 107 0.47 8.54 -7.68
CA GLY A 107 1.91 8.30 -7.63
C GLY A 107 2.56 8.71 -6.32
N PRO A 108 3.75 8.17 -6.01
CA PRO A 108 4.50 8.48 -4.79
C PRO A 108 5.11 9.88 -4.84
N MET A 109 5.26 10.50 -3.64
CA MET A 109 6.06 11.72 -3.48
C MET A 109 7.54 11.43 -3.69
N LEU A 110 8.32 12.48 -3.97
CA LEU A 110 9.78 12.42 -3.97
C LEU A 110 10.31 12.31 -2.53
N THR A 111 11.58 11.94 -2.39
CA THR A 111 12.27 11.94 -1.09
C THR A 111 12.69 13.34 -0.69
N GLY A 112 12.59 13.66 0.60
CA GLY A 112 13.16 14.84 1.19
C GLY A 112 14.63 14.64 1.58
N SER A 113 15.21 15.67 2.20
CA SER A 113 16.58 15.64 2.72
C SER A 113 16.64 16.35 4.06
N HIS A 114 17.21 15.68 5.06
CA HIS A 114 17.49 16.25 6.37
C HIS A 114 18.96 16.07 6.69
N ARG A 115 19.71 17.18 6.81
CA ARG A 115 21.15 17.20 7.11
C ARG A 115 21.99 16.26 6.23
N GLY A 116 21.65 16.16 4.94
CA GLY A 116 22.34 15.31 3.97
C GLY A 116 21.84 13.85 3.91
N GLU A 117 21.00 13.41 4.84
CA GLU A 117 20.27 12.14 4.77
C GLU A 117 19.00 12.28 3.94
N ARG A 118 18.71 11.31 3.08
CA ARG A 118 17.40 11.19 2.43
C ARG A 118 16.36 10.76 3.47
N VAL A 119 15.21 11.40 3.45
CA VAL A 119 14.10 11.08 4.35
C VAL A 119 12.79 10.99 3.57
N GLY A 120 11.88 10.15 4.05
CA GLY A 120 10.56 9.99 3.47
C GLY A 120 9.49 9.86 4.56
N ALA A 121 8.28 10.28 4.24
CA ALA A 121 7.14 10.17 5.13
C ALA A 121 6.93 8.72 5.61
N CYS A 122 6.37 8.59 6.79
CA CYS A 122 6.02 7.39 7.52
C CYS A 122 7.20 6.65 8.14
N THR A 123 8.05 5.94 7.43
CA THR A 123 9.13 5.14 8.05
C THR A 123 10.18 6.02 8.72
N ASP A 124 10.69 7.04 8.02
CA ASP A 124 11.68 7.95 8.61
C ASP A 124 11.08 8.86 9.68
N CYS A 125 9.81 9.25 9.54
CA CYS A 125 9.08 9.93 10.60
C CYS A 125 9.12 9.13 11.90
N ARG A 126 8.77 7.83 11.86
CA ARG A 126 8.81 6.97 13.04
C ARG A 126 10.23 6.82 13.60
N ARG A 127 11.22 6.67 12.74
CA ARG A 127 12.64 6.57 13.12
C ARG A 127 13.12 7.84 13.84
N LEU A 128 12.82 9.00 13.30
CA LEU A 128 13.23 10.29 13.88
C LEU A 128 12.49 10.59 15.19
N TRP A 129 11.20 10.31 15.26
CA TRP A 129 10.44 10.44 16.52
C TRP A 129 10.91 9.44 17.59
N ALA A 130 11.36 8.23 17.21
CA ALA A 130 11.98 7.29 18.14
C ALA A 130 13.29 7.84 18.70
N LYS A 131 14.15 8.45 17.87
CA LYS A 131 15.37 9.15 18.28
C LYS A 131 15.07 10.31 19.25
N PHE A 132 14.05 11.12 18.95
CA PHE A 132 13.62 12.20 19.82
C PHE A 132 13.15 11.67 21.19
N ARG A 133 12.34 10.62 21.21
CA ARG A 133 11.90 9.98 22.45
C ARG A 133 13.05 9.35 23.25
N ALA A 134 14.06 8.82 22.58
CA ALA A 134 15.28 8.32 23.22
C ALA A 134 16.21 9.44 23.73
N GLY A 135 15.97 10.70 23.33
CA GLY A 135 16.81 11.86 23.70
C GLY A 135 18.09 11.97 22.86
N GLU A 136 18.14 11.29 21.71
CA GLU A 136 19.28 11.34 20.77
C GLU A 136 19.26 12.63 19.93
N ILE A 137 18.09 13.21 19.69
CA ILE A 137 17.89 14.48 19.00
C ILE A 137 16.96 15.38 19.83
N ASP A 138 17.10 16.69 19.66
CA ASP A 138 16.33 17.68 20.42
C ASP A 138 15.05 18.14 19.69
N GLN A 139 14.30 19.05 20.36
CA GLN A 139 13.04 19.60 19.82
C GLN A 139 13.25 20.41 18.54
N ALA A 140 14.40 21.09 18.40
CA ALA A 140 14.69 21.90 17.23
C ALA A 140 14.97 20.98 16.01
N GLU A 141 15.75 19.93 16.23
CA GLU A 141 16.08 18.97 15.16
C GLU A 141 14.85 18.18 14.67
N ILE A 142 13.99 17.71 15.59
CA ILE A 142 12.76 16.99 15.14
C ILE A 142 11.81 17.93 14.40
N ALA A 143 11.71 19.20 14.78
CA ALA A 143 10.92 20.20 14.07
C ALA A 143 11.49 20.48 12.66
N GLU A 144 12.82 20.62 12.52
CA GLU A 144 13.51 20.76 11.24
C GLU A 144 13.25 19.54 10.34
N ALA A 145 13.41 18.34 10.89
CA ALA A 145 13.20 17.10 10.16
C ALA A 145 11.76 16.94 9.64
N ASN A 146 10.75 17.27 10.46
CA ASN A 146 9.35 17.20 10.08
C ASN A 146 9.03 18.02 8.82
N ASN A 147 9.68 19.17 8.63
CA ASN A 147 9.49 20.02 7.45
C ASN A 147 10.02 19.38 6.16
N GLN A 148 10.84 18.34 6.26
CA GLN A 148 11.47 17.65 5.12
C GLN A 148 10.79 16.31 4.76
N LEU A 149 9.88 15.81 5.59
CA LEU A 149 9.29 14.48 5.40
C LEU A 149 8.28 14.40 4.26
N VAL A 150 7.64 15.53 3.88
CA VAL A 150 6.63 15.61 2.81
C VAL A 150 7.04 16.69 1.82
N PRO A 151 8.04 16.44 0.98
CA PRO A 151 8.61 17.48 0.12
C PRO A 151 7.76 17.83 -1.10
N THR A 152 6.88 16.91 -1.52
CA THR A 152 5.98 17.10 -2.67
C THR A 152 4.60 16.49 -2.40
N VAL A 153 3.63 16.82 -3.25
CA VAL A 153 2.38 16.06 -3.33
C VAL A 153 2.65 14.62 -3.72
N GLY A 154 1.71 13.73 -3.45
CA GLY A 154 1.79 12.30 -3.74
C GLY A 154 1.65 11.43 -2.50
N THR A 155 1.62 10.12 -2.70
CA THR A 155 1.54 9.13 -1.62
C THR A 155 2.88 8.97 -0.91
N CYS A 156 2.92 8.20 0.19
CA CYS A 156 4.18 7.92 0.88
C CYS A 156 5.25 7.37 -0.08
N GLY A 157 6.47 7.88 0.04
CA GLY A 157 7.61 7.51 -0.81
C GLY A 157 8.31 6.18 -0.42
N VAL A 158 7.68 5.37 0.45
CA VAL A 158 8.17 4.06 0.92
C VAL A 158 7.18 2.96 0.54
N MET A 159 7.53 1.68 0.75
CA MET A 159 6.62 0.55 0.50
C MET A 159 5.58 0.45 1.63
N GLY A 160 4.66 1.41 1.64
CA GLY A 160 3.48 1.45 2.49
C GLY A 160 2.24 0.90 1.79
N THR A 161 1.06 1.12 2.38
CA THR A 161 -0.21 0.60 1.83
C THR A 161 -0.55 1.21 0.49
N ALA A 162 -0.35 2.52 0.30
CA ALA A 162 -0.65 3.20 -0.96
C ALA A 162 0.18 2.64 -2.13
N SER A 163 1.50 2.51 -1.96
CA SER A 163 2.40 1.93 -2.98
C SER A 163 2.09 0.46 -3.23
N THR A 164 1.82 -0.32 -2.17
CA THR A 164 1.40 -1.72 -2.28
C THR A 164 0.14 -1.85 -3.12
N MET A 165 -0.89 -1.05 -2.85
CA MET A 165 -2.17 -1.14 -3.59
C MET A 165 -2.06 -0.65 -5.02
N ALA A 166 -1.19 0.33 -5.30
CA ALA A 166 -0.89 0.76 -6.67
C ALA A 166 -0.29 -0.40 -7.50
N MET A 167 0.72 -1.09 -6.94
CA MET A 167 1.38 -2.22 -7.62
C MET A 167 0.45 -3.43 -7.75
N ILE A 168 -0.40 -3.69 -6.75
CA ILE A 168 -1.45 -4.72 -6.82
C ILE A 168 -2.44 -4.42 -7.94
N ALA A 169 -2.94 -3.18 -8.06
CA ALA A 169 -3.90 -2.79 -9.09
C ALA A 169 -3.31 -2.95 -10.51
N GLU A 170 -2.02 -2.63 -10.69
CA GLU A 170 -1.31 -2.87 -11.95
C GLU A 170 -1.11 -4.36 -12.22
N THR A 171 -0.72 -5.15 -11.22
CA THR A 171 -0.56 -6.62 -11.34
C THR A 171 -1.88 -7.31 -11.68
N LEU A 172 -3.01 -6.83 -11.14
CA LEU A 172 -4.35 -7.29 -11.49
C LEU A 172 -4.75 -6.94 -12.94
N GLY A 173 -3.92 -6.18 -13.65
CA GLY A 173 -4.19 -5.77 -15.03
C GLY A 173 -5.22 -4.63 -15.16
N LEU A 174 -5.50 -3.89 -14.08
CA LEU A 174 -6.49 -2.81 -14.04
C LEU A 174 -5.88 -1.41 -14.25
N MET A 175 -4.58 -1.33 -14.53
CA MET A 175 -3.84 -0.11 -14.80
C MET A 175 -3.02 -0.22 -16.09
N PRO A 176 -2.63 0.90 -16.72
CA PRO A 176 -1.63 0.86 -17.78
C PRO A 176 -0.32 0.21 -17.25
N PRO A 177 0.35 -0.62 -18.04
CA PRO A 177 1.66 -1.18 -17.64
C PRO A 177 2.68 -0.07 -17.32
N ASP A 178 3.55 -0.33 -16.34
CA ASP A 178 4.60 0.59 -15.86
C ASP A 178 4.07 1.92 -15.29
N SER A 179 2.88 1.89 -14.70
CA SER A 179 2.23 3.12 -14.24
C SER A 179 2.20 3.30 -12.71
N SER A 180 2.41 2.26 -11.92
CA SER A 180 2.25 2.33 -10.46
C SER A 180 3.33 3.14 -9.75
N CYS A 181 4.58 3.13 -10.26
CA CYS A 181 5.75 3.65 -9.54
C CYS A 181 6.15 5.10 -9.93
N ALA A 182 5.66 5.64 -11.04
CA ALA A 182 6.04 6.98 -11.51
C ALA A 182 5.70 8.06 -10.45
N PRO A 183 6.65 8.96 -10.09
CA PRO A 183 6.41 9.98 -9.07
C PRO A 183 5.26 10.94 -9.43
N ALA A 184 4.53 11.39 -8.41
CA ALA A 184 3.35 12.25 -8.55
C ALA A 184 3.60 13.55 -9.33
N VAL A 185 4.79 14.11 -9.20
CA VAL A 185 5.20 15.40 -9.81
C VAL A 185 5.95 15.25 -11.14
N SER A 186 6.13 14.01 -11.62
CA SER A 186 6.87 13.76 -12.86
C SER A 186 6.04 14.07 -14.11
N SER A 187 6.70 14.47 -15.19
CA SER A 187 6.05 14.62 -16.51
C SER A 187 5.51 13.27 -17.03
N GLU A 188 6.14 12.18 -16.62
CA GLU A 188 5.70 10.83 -16.96
C GLU A 188 4.32 10.52 -16.37
N ARG A 189 4.05 10.92 -15.13
CA ARG A 189 2.73 10.76 -14.50
C ARG A 189 1.61 11.43 -15.32
N ARG A 190 1.89 12.57 -15.96
CA ARG A 190 0.94 13.25 -16.86
C ARG A 190 0.73 12.46 -18.15
N ARG A 191 1.81 11.92 -18.76
CA ARG A 191 1.70 11.05 -19.96
C ARG A 191 0.91 9.77 -19.65
N ILE A 192 1.14 9.17 -18.47
CA ILE A 192 0.35 8.02 -18.00
C ILE A 192 -1.14 8.39 -17.89
N ALA A 193 -1.46 9.57 -17.36
CA ALA A 193 -2.85 10.03 -17.26
C ALA A 193 -3.50 10.20 -18.63
N GLU A 194 -2.80 10.79 -19.59
CA GLU A 194 -3.27 10.93 -20.98
C GLU A 194 -3.52 9.55 -21.61
N TYR A 195 -2.54 8.64 -21.52
CA TYR A 195 -2.67 7.28 -22.02
C TYR A 195 -3.79 6.49 -21.32
N THR A 196 -4.00 6.72 -20.02
CA THR A 196 -5.14 6.15 -19.27
C THR A 196 -6.47 6.58 -19.88
N GLY A 197 -6.57 7.84 -20.31
CA GLY A 197 -7.74 8.37 -21.02
C GLY A 197 -8.00 7.65 -22.35
N GLU A 198 -6.95 7.38 -23.13
CA GLU A 198 -7.07 6.62 -24.37
C GLU A 198 -7.55 5.19 -24.12
N ILE A 199 -6.95 4.49 -23.13
CA ILE A 199 -7.36 3.14 -22.72
C ILE A 199 -8.84 3.12 -22.26
N ALA A 200 -9.27 4.15 -21.51
CA ALA A 200 -10.66 4.23 -21.04
C ALA A 200 -11.67 4.22 -22.21
N VAL A 201 -11.34 4.86 -23.33
CA VAL A 201 -12.15 4.82 -24.57
C VAL A 201 -12.09 3.46 -25.24
N GLU A 202 -10.92 2.83 -25.27
CA GLU A 202 -10.75 1.51 -25.88
C GLU A 202 -11.53 0.43 -25.15
N ILE A 203 -11.43 0.38 -23.81
CA ILE A 203 -12.19 -0.60 -23.00
C ILE A 203 -13.70 -0.38 -23.06
N ALA A 204 -14.16 0.89 -23.15
CA ALA A 204 -15.55 1.23 -23.36
C ALA A 204 -16.07 0.65 -24.69
N THR A 205 -15.32 0.90 -25.78
CA THR A 205 -15.66 0.44 -27.14
C THR A 205 -15.68 -1.09 -27.24
N GLN A 206 -14.71 -1.74 -26.61
CA GLN A 206 -14.55 -3.21 -26.62
C GLN A 206 -15.40 -3.90 -25.54
N LYS A 207 -16.08 -3.13 -24.68
CA LYS A 207 -16.85 -3.63 -23.52
C LYS A 207 -16.02 -4.55 -22.63
N ARG A 208 -14.74 -4.22 -22.43
CA ARG A 208 -13.80 -5.01 -21.62
C ARG A 208 -14.05 -4.74 -20.14
N ARG A 209 -14.73 -5.67 -19.49
CA ARG A 209 -15.17 -5.58 -18.10
C ARG A 209 -14.19 -6.26 -17.15
N PRO A 210 -14.16 -5.90 -15.87
CA PRO A 210 -13.36 -6.59 -14.85
C PRO A 210 -13.58 -8.09 -14.82
N SER A 211 -14.81 -8.58 -14.97
CA SER A 211 -15.14 -10.02 -15.02
C SER A 211 -14.46 -10.76 -16.18
N SER A 212 -14.05 -10.06 -17.25
CA SER A 212 -13.29 -10.66 -18.37
C SER A 212 -11.77 -10.58 -18.18
N ILE A 213 -11.28 -9.84 -17.19
CA ILE A 213 -9.86 -9.61 -16.91
C ILE A 213 -9.44 -10.42 -15.67
N LEU A 214 -10.22 -10.31 -14.59
CA LEU A 214 -9.89 -10.87 -13.29
C LEU A 214 -10.28 -12.33 -13.15
N SER A 215 -9.42 -13.08 -12.53
CA SER A 215 -9.60 -14.51 -12.21
C SER A 215 -8.88 -14.85 -10.90
N ALA A 216 -9.07 -16.04 -10.36
CA ALA A 216 -8.29 -16.53 -9.22
C ALA A 216 -6.78 -16.44 -9.47
N LYS A 217 -6.32 -16.70 -10.70
CA LYS A 217 -4.91 -16.55 -11.10
C LYS A 217 -4.41 -15.11 -11.01
N SER A 218 -5.22 -14.10 -11.39
CA SER A 218 -4.84 -12.70 -11.26
C SER A 218 -4.65 -12.31 -9.80
N PHE A 219 -5.49 -12.81 -8.90
CA PHE A 219 -5.36 -12.57 -7.47
C PHE A 219 -4.17 -13.31 -6.87
N GLU A 220 -3.85 -14.50 -7.33
CA GLU A 220 -2.63 -15.22 -6.94
C GLU A 220 -1.38 -14.47 -7.37
N ASN A 221 -1.32 -13.95 -8.61
CA ASN A 221 -0.25 -13.05 -9.05
C ASN A 221 -0.12 -11.83 -8.14
N ALA A 222 -1.24 -11.24 -7.73
CA ALA A 222 -1.24 -10.09 -6.81
C ALA A 222 -0.70 -10.46 -5.42
N LEU A 223 -0.99 -11.66 -4.91
CA LEU A 223 -0.40 -12.17 -3.66
C LEU A 223 1.10 -12.42 -3.79
N ILE A 224 1.55 -13.01 -4.91
CA ILE A 224 2.97 -13.21 -5.20
C ILE A 224 3.72 -11.87 -5.20
N VAL A 225 3.18 -10.87 -5.90
CA VAL A 225 3.79 -9.53 -5.91
C VAL A 225 3.75 -8.89 -4.53
N LEU A 226 2.64 -8.98 -3.78
CA LEU A 226 2.54 -8.49 -2.40
C LEU A 226 3.68 -9.02 -1.51
N LEU A 227 3.97 -10.32 -1.61
CA LEU A 227 5.04 -10.99 -0.87
C LEU A 227 6.43 -10.52 -1.33
N ALA A 228 6.66 -10.49 -2.63
CA ALA A 228 7.95 -10.17 -3.23
C ALA A 228 8.39 -8.72 -3.06
N ILE A 229 7.46 -7.78 -2.97
CA ILE A 229 7.77 -6.37 -2.72
C ILE A 229 7.94 -6.03 -1.23
N GLY A 230 7.77 -7.01 -0.32
CA GLY A 230 7.68 -6.73 1.11
C GLY A 230 6.53 -5.76 1.41
N GLY A 231 5.36 -6.00 0.82
CA GLY A 231 4.22 -5.10 0.86
C GLY A 231 3.60 -4.93 2.25
N SER A 232 2.63 -4.03 2.35
CA SER A 232 1.89 -3.75 3.58
C SER A 232 0.99 -4.93 3.96
N THR A 233 0.93 -5.28 5.25
CA THR A 233 -0.05 -6.23 5.79
C THR A 233 -1.49 -5.79 5.54
N ASN A 234 -1.75 -4.48 5.49
CA ASN A 234 -3.05 -3.94 5.08
C ASN A 234 -3.42 -4.32 3.63
N GLY A 235 -2.42 -4.54 2.75
CA GLY A 235 -2.64 -5.01 1.39
C GLY A 235 -3.39 -6.35 1.33
N LEU A 236 -3.08 -7.27 2.24
CA LEU A 236 -3.80 -8.55 2.33
C LEU A 236 -5.27 -8.35 2.71
N VAL A 237 -5.56 -7.48 3.70
CA VAL A 237 -6.93 -7.14 4.10
C VAL A 237 -7.71 -6.51 2.94
N HIS A 238 -7.06 -5.62 2.19
CA HIS A 238 -7.70 -4.96 1.05
C HIS A 238 -7.90 -5.92 -0.12
N LEU A 239 -6.91 -6.73 -0.45
CA LEU A 239 -6.98 -7.69 -1.55
C LEU A 239 -8.07 -8.75 -1.31
N THR A 240 -8.21 -9.23 -0.05
CA THR A 240 -9.29 -10.12 0.35
C THR A 240 -10.67 -9.47 0.14
N ALA A 241 -10.81 -8.20 0.50
CA ALA A 241 -12.07 -7.47 0.32
C ALA A 241 -12.40 -7.22 -1.17
N ILE A 242 -11.38 -6.94 -2.00
CA ILE A 242 -11.53 -6.76 -3.45
C ILE A 242 -11.90 -8.09 -4.12
N ALA A 243 -11.20 -9.18 -3.81
CA ALA A 243 -11.48 -10.52 -4.33
C ALA A 243 -12.92 -10.97 -3.99
N GLY A 244 -13.36 -10.67 -2.76
CA GLY A 244 -14.72 -10.97 -2.31
C GLY A 244 -15.82 -10.31 -3.16
N ARG A 245 -15.55 -9.13 -3.77
CA ARG A 245 -16.50 -8.47 -4.71
C ARG A 245 -16.66 -9.25 -6.02
N MET A 246 -15.67 -10.06 -6.36
CA MET A 246 -15.70 -10.96 -7.52
C MET A 246 -16.13 -12.39 -7.17
N GLY A 247 -16.52 -12.66 -5.92
CA GLY A 247 -16.85 -14.00 -5.42
C GLY A 247 -15.62 -14.91 -5.27
N ILE A 248 -14.40 -14.36 -5.28
CA ILE A 248 -13.15 -15.09 -5.12
C ILE A 248 -12.74 -15.07 -3.65
N GLN A 249 -12.47 -16.24 -3.08
CA GLN A 249 -11.99 -16.40 -1.71
C GLN A 249 -10.46 -16.58 -1.72
N LEU A 250 -9.76 -15.82 -0.88
CA LEU A 250 -8.34 -15.97 -0.64
C LEU A 250 -8.15 -16.81 0.63
N ASP A 251 -7.48 -17.94 0.48
CA ASP A 251 -7.22 -18.86 1.59
C ASP A 251 -5.89 -18.54 2.26
N MET A 252 -5.91 -18.44 3.61
CA MET A 252 -4.72 -18.07 4.38
C MET A 252 -3.68 -19.18 4.45
N ASP A 253 -4.05 -20.43 4.31
CA ASP A 253 -3.09 -21.53 4.29
C ASP A 253 -2.35 -21.60 2.96
N SER A 254 -3.06 -21.35 1.87
CA SER A 254 -2.46 -21.18 0.53
C SER A 254 -1.54 -19.95 0.48
N PHE A 255 -1.93 -18.85 1.12
CA PHE A 255 -1.08 -17.66 1.24
C PHE A 255 0.20 -17.92 2.03
N ASP A 256 0.13 -18.67 3.15
CA ASP A 256 1.31 -19.06 3.93
C ASP A 256 2.26 -19.97 3.13
N ALA A 257 1.70 -20.88 2.34
CA ALA A 257 2.50 -21.71 1.45
C ALA A 257 3.24 -20.88 0.39
N LEU A 258 2.57 -19.92 -0.25
CA LEU A 258 3.20 -18.98 -1.17
C LEU A 258 4.28 -18.15 -0.48
N SER A 259 4.05 -17.70 0.76
CA SER A 259 5.03 -16.92 1.52
C SER A 259 6.35 -17.64 1.72
N LYS A 260 6.35 -18.95 1.86
CA LYS A 260 7.58 -19.74 2.00
C LYS A 260 8.37 -19.89 0.70
N ASP A 261 7.72 -19.72 -0.46
CA ASP A 261 8.32 -19.91 -1.78
C ASP A 261 8.70 -18.60 -2.50
N ILE A 262 8.10 -17.49 -2.12
CA ILE A 262 8.29 -16.19 -2.77
C ILE A 262 9.19 -15.29 -1.92
N PRO A 263 10.45 -15.02 -2.33
CA PRO A 263 11.36 -14.16 -1.57
C PRO A 263 11.00 -12.68 -1.70
N VAL A 264 11.40 -11.87 -0.70
CA VAL A 264 11.37 -10.40 -0.86
C VAL A 264 12.56 -9.98 -1.73
N ILE A 265 12.26 -9.43 -2.90
CA ILE A 265 13.28 -9.02 -3.88
C ILE A 265 13.44 -7.51 -4.02
N VAL A 266 12.61 -6.72 -3.35
CA VAL A 266 12.61 -5.26 -3.49
C VAL A 266 13.21 -4.60 -2.24
N ASP A 267 14.34 -3.92 -2.44
CA ASP A 267 15.11 -3.24 -1.38
C ASP A 267 14.53 -1.85 -1.11
N LEU A 268 13.36 -1.81 -0.45
CA LEU A 268 12.68 -0.57 -0.07
C LEU A 268 12.31 -0.57 1.41
N LYS A 269 12.33 0.59 2.04
CA LYS A 269 11.82 0.79 3.39
C LYS A 269 10.33 0.36 3.50
N PRO A 270 9.90 -0.31 4.57
CA PRO A 270 10.63 -0.58 5.82
C PRO A 270 11.47 -1.88 5.83
N SER A 271 11.41 -2.74 4.83
CA SER A 271 12.15 -4.02 4.77
C SER A 271 13.58 -3.87 4.23
N GLY A 272 13.89 -2.76 3.59
CA GLY A 272 15.19 -2.41 3.01
C GLY A 272 15.50 -0.93 3.20
N GLU A 273 16.34 -0.34 2.32
CA GLU A 273 16.88 1.01 2.48
C GLU A 273 16.37 2.04 1.46
N GLY A 274 15.91 1.59 0.29
CA GLY A 274 15.49 2.45 -0.81
C GLY A 274 14.11 3.07 -0.63
N TYR A 275 13.71 3.87 -1.62
CA TYR A 275 12.43 4.57 -1.71
C TYR A 275 11.74 4.25 -3.05
N MET A 276 10.45 4.58 -3.17
CA MET A 276 9.67 4.38 -4.40
C MET A 276 10.28 5.10 -5.62
N GLU A 277 10.92 6.25 -5.41
CA GLU A 277 11.68 6.95 -6.43
C GLU A 277 12.84 6.11 -7.00
N ASP A 278 13.50 5.32 -6.14
CA ASP A 278 14.59 4.44 -6.56
C ASP A 278 14.04 3.23 -7.33
N LEU A 279 12.90 2.69 -6.91
CA LEU A 279 12.22 1.61 -7.62
C LEU A 279 11.77 2.04 -9.02
N HIS A 280 11.19 3.24 -9.14
CA HIS A 280 10.83 3.81 -10.44
C HIS A 280 12.04 3.87 -11.38
N LYS A 281 13.17 4.41 -10.90
CA LYS A 281 14.44 4.47 -11.65
C LYS A 281 15.03 3.10 -11.98
N ALA A 282 14.72 2.08 -11.17
CA ALA A 282 15.16 0.71 -11.39
C ALA A 282 14.32 -0.06 -12.43
N GLY A 283 13.20 0.51 -12.91
CA GLY A 283 12.31 -0.08 -13.89
C GLY A 283 10.94 -0.49 -13.35
N GLY A 284 10.57 -0.01 -12.14
CA GLY A 284 9.22 -0.15 -11.60
C GLY A 284 8.73 -1.58 -11.42
N LEU A 285 7.41 -1.75 -11.50
CA LEU A 285 6.77 -3.07 -11.42
C LEU A 285 7.16 -4.01 -12.57
N PRO A 286 7.31 -3.58 -13.84
CA PRO A 286 7.73 -4.48 -14.91
C PRO A 286 9.05 -5.21 -14.62
N ARG A 287 10.00 -4.54 -13.94
CA ARG A 287 11.25 -5.18 -13.52
C ARG A 287 11.03 -6.29 -12.50
N ILE A 288 10.10 -6.08 -11.58
CA ILE A 288 9.73 -7.07 -10.55
C ILE A 288 9.04 -8.27 -11.22
N LEU A 289 8.08 -8.01 -12.12
CA LEU A 289 7.35 -9.06 -12.84
C LEU A 289 8.29 -9.92 -13.70
N LEU A 290 9.29 -9.30 -14.33
CA LEU A 290 10.31 -10.01 -15.09
C LEU A 290 11.12 -10.97 -14.21
N GLU A 291 11.52 -10.54 -13.00
CA GLU A 291 12.26 -11.37 -12.05
C GLU A 291 11.40 -12.51 -11.48
N LEU A 292 10.09 -12.31 -11.40
CA LEU A 292 9.13 -13.29 -10.89
C LEU A 292 8.48 -14.14 -12.00
N LYS A 293 8.89 -13.99 -13.25
CA LYS A 293 8.21 -14.57 -14.42
C LYS A 293 7.85 -16.05 -14.26
N ASP A 294 8.76 -16.85 -13.72
CA ASP A 294 8.58 -18.30 -13.54
C ASP A 294 7.61 -18.67 -12.40
N LYS A 295 7.20 -17.71 -11.59
CA LYS A 295 6.25 -17.87 -10.48
C LYS A 295 4.85 -17.36 -10.80
N LEU A 296 4.68 -16.61 -11.88
CA LEU A 296 3.45 -15.93 -12.25
C LEU A 296 2.60 -16.72 -13.24
N HIS A 297 1.29 -16.57 -13.13
CA HIS A 297 0.35 -16.99 -14.17
C HIS A 297 0.38 -15.98 -15.32
N LEU A 298 1.08 -16.33 -16.40
CA LEU A 298 1.35 -15.44 -17.53
C LEU A 298 0.14 -15.27 -18.47
N ASP A 299 -0.84 -16.14 -18.37
CA ASP A 299 -2.08 -16.15 -19.18
C ASP A 299 -3.19 -15.24 -18.64
N THR A 300 -2.93 -14.47 -17.55
CA THR A 300 -3.89 -13.50 -17.03
C THR A 300 -4.02 -12.29 -17.95
N HIS A 301 -5.26 -11.79 -18.13
CA HIS A 301 -5.57 -10.68 -19.02
C HIS A 301 -5.41 -9.32 -18.35
N THR A 302 -5.27 -8.27 -19.16
CA THR A 302 -5.18 -6.88 -18.70
C THR A 302 -6.14 -5.96 -19.49
N ILE A 303 -6.32 -4.73 -18.99
CA ILE A 303 -7.12 -3.71 -19.67
C ILE A 303 -6.62 -3.36 -21.07
N THR A 304 -5.34 -3.60 -21.38
CA THR A 304 -4.76 -3.33 -22.71
C THR A 304 -5.14 -4.40 -23.75
N GLY A 305 -5.73 -5.52 -23.32
CA GLY A 305 -6.03 -6.68 -24.17
C GLY A 305 -4.88 -7.67 -24.29
N LYS A 306 -3.72 -7.34 -23.77
CA LYS A 306 -2.56 -8.24 -23.67
C LYS A 306 -2.65 -9.08 -22.43
N THR A 307 -2.03 -10.24 -22.46
CA THR A 307 -1.76 -11.04 -21.26
C THR A 307 -0.58 -10.45 -20.47
N LEU A 308 -0.47 -10.85 -19.19
CA LEU A 308 0.67 -10.47 -18.35
C LEU A 308 1.99 -10.96 -18.98
N GLY A 309 2.00 -12.16 -19.55
CA GLY A 309 3.17 -12.72 -20.23
C GLY A 309 3.63 -11.87 -21.40
N GLU A 310 2.71 -11.44 -22.27
CA GLU A 310 3.01 -10.56 -23.41
C GLU A 310 3.59 -9.21 -22.94
N ILE A 311 3.07 -8.63 -21.86
CA ILE A 311 3.60 -7.38 -21.27
C ILE A 311 5.03 -7.60 -20.75
N ILE A 312 5.28 -8.71 -20.05
CA ILE A 312 6.62 -9.04 -19.54
C ILE A 312 7.60 -9.25 -20.71
N ASP A 313 7.20 -9.92 -21.78
CA ASP A 313 8.05 -10.21 -22.93
C ASP A 313 8.43 -8.97 -23.76
N GLU A 314 7.61 -7.93 -23.73
CA GLU A 314 7.91 -6.61 -24.31
C GLU A 314 8.88 -5.78 -23.46
N THR A 315 9.10 -6.18 -22.21
CA THR A 315 9.95 -5.46 -21.26
C THR A 315 11.43 -5.76 -21.51
N ASN A 316 12.24 -4.71 -21.69
CA ASN A 316 13.68 -4.83 -21.88
C ASN A 316 14.44 -3.84 -20.99
N PHE A 317 15.29 -4.37 -20.11
CA PHE A 317 16.14 -3.57 -19.22
C PHE A 317 17.61 -3.82 -19.52
N SER A 318 18.28 -2.84 -20.10
CA SER A 318 19.70 -2.92 -20.46
C SER A 318 20.64 -2.34 -19.40
N TRP A 319 20.11 -1.71 -18.36
CA TRP A 319 20.93 -1.06 -17.32
C TRP A 319 20.98 -1.84 -16.01
N LYS A 320 22.08 -1.66 -15.29
CA LYS A 320 22.28 -2.24 -13.93
C LYS A 320 21.57 -1.38 -12.89
N GLN A 321 20.97 -2.02 -11.91
CA GLN A 321 20.31 -1.39 -10.77
C GLN A 321 20.50 -2.26 -9.50
N LYS A 322 20.15 -1.73 -8.32
CA LYS A 322 20.41 -2.39 -7.03
C LYS A 322 19.14 -2.60 -6.20
N ILE A 323 18.03 -2.05 -6.62
CA ILE A 323 16.78 -2.02 -5.84
C ILE A 323 15.99 -3.32 -5.99
N VAL A 324 15.82 -3.81 -7.22
CA VAL A 324 15.22 -5.12 -7.46
C VAL A 324 16.32 -6.16 -7.49
N LYS A 325 16.35 -7.01 -6.49
CA LYS A 325 17.34 -8.11 -6.36
C LYS A 325 16.88 -9.31 -7.20
N SER A 326 17.80 -10.20 -7.53
CA SER A 326 17.42 -11.49 -8.08
C SER A 326 16.81 -12.41 -7.04
N ALA A 327 15.94 -13.32 -7.45
CA ALA A 327 15.38 -14.34 -6.58
C ALA A 327 16.44 -15.22 -5.90
N GLY A 328 17.61 -15.39 -6.53
CA GLY A 328 18.75 -16.12 -5.96
C GLY A 328 19.55 -15.34 -4.90
N ASN A 329 19.39 -14.01 -4.84
CA ASN A 329 20.04 -13.14 -3.83
C ASN A 329 19.08 -12.08 -3.32
N PRO A 330 17.99 -12.47 -2.65
CA PRO A 330 16.92 -11.58 -2.23
C PRO A 330 17.29 -10.70 -1.03
N VAL A 331 16.44 -9.73 -0.72
CA VAL A 331 16.49 -8.93 0.52
C VAL A 331 16.14 -9.80 1.73
N TYR A 332 15.12 -10.67 1.56
CA TYR A 332 14.70 -11.64 2.56
C TYR A 332 14.30 -12.95 1.85
N ARG A 333 14.68 -14.09 2.41
CA ARG A 333 14.59 -15.38 1.69
C ARG A 333 13.19 -15.92 1.52
N GLU A 334 12.28 -15.56 2.42
CA GLU A 334 10.86 -15.91 2.38
C GLU A 334 10.03 -14.66 2.06
N GLY A 335 8.72 -14.81 1.92
CA GLY A 335 7.80 -13.70 1.70
C GLY A 335 7.83 -12.68 2.84
N GLY A 336 7.50 -11.43 2.51
CA GLY A 336 7.50 -10.35 3.49
C GLY A 336 6.53 -10.52 4.65
N ILE A 337 5.49 -11.34 4.46
CA ILE A 337 4.40 -11.58 5.43
C ILE A 337 4.29 -13.07 5.70
N ALA A 338 4.28 -13.47 6.97
CA ALA A 338 4.00 -14.84 7.40
C ALA A 338 2.67 -14.93 8.16
N VAL A 339 2.00 -16.08 8.06
CA VAL A 339 0.77 -16.38 8.80
C VAL A 339 1.13 -17.16 10.06
N LEU A 340 0.62 -16.70 11.19
CA LEU A 340 0.82 -17.29 12.51
C LEU A 340 -0.46 -17.94 13.00
N LYS A 341 -0.33 -19.10 13.65
CA LYS A 341 -1.43 -19.82 14.30
C LYS A 341 -1.01 -20.26 15.69
N GLY A 342 -1.91 -20.17 16.66
CA GLY A 342 -1.68 -20.60 18.03
C GLY A 342 -2.91 -20.43 18.90
N ASN A 343 -2.79 -20.74 20.18
CA ASN A 343 -3.89 -20.63 21.14
C ASN A 343 -4.35 -19.17 21.37
N LEU A 344 -3.46 -18.19 21.19
CA LEU A 344 -3.82 -16.77 21.26
C LEU A 344 -4.55 -16.30 19.98
N ALA A 345 -4.18 -16.83 18.82
CA ALA A 345 -4.76 -16.49 17.52
C ALA A 345 -5.13 -17.78 16.75
N PRO A 346 -6.17 -18.52 17.15
CA PRO A 346 -6.53 -19.80 16.54
C PRO A 346 -7.02 -19.66 15.10
N ASN A 347 -7.56 -18.49 14.74
CA ASN A 347 -8.07 -18.17 13.41
C ASN A 347 -7.07 -17.38 12.54
N THR A 348 -5.80 -17.37 12.90
CA THR A 348 -4.67 -16.70 12.27
C THR A 348 -4.36 -15.29 12.81
N ALA A 349 -3.07 -14.97 12.77
CA ALA A 349 -2.50 -13.63 12.83
C ALA A 349 -1.46 -13.50 11.73
N ILE A 350 -0.96 -12.30 11.47
CA ILE A 350 0.08 -12.05 10.46
C ILE A 350 1.21 -11.22 11.05
N ILE A 351 2.42 -11.50 10.59
CA ILE A 351 3.62 -10.72 10.88
C ILE A 351 4.28 -10.28 9.58
N LYS A 352 4.76 -9.03 9.52
CA LYS A 352 5.68 -8.60 8.47
C LYS A 352 7.10 -9.00 8.86
N GLN A 353 7.44 -10.27 8.63
CA GLN A 353 8.71 -10.86 9.05
C GLN A 353 9.94 -10.19 8.42
N SER A 354 9.82 -9.67 7.19
CA SER A 354 10.90 -8.95 6.51
C SER A 354 11.28 -7.60 7.13
N ALA A 355 10.49 -7.09 8.07
CA ALA A 355 10.74 -5.85 8.79
C ALA A 355 10.94 -6.08 10.31
N ALA A 356 10.89 -7.34 10.75
CA ALA A 356 11.08 -7.75 12.14
C ALA A 356 12.55 -7.98 12.48
N SER A 357 12.88 -7.89 13.76
CA SER A 357 14.20 -8.29 14.26
C SER A 357 14.33 -9.80 14.29
N GLU A 358 15.32 -10.35 13.63
CA GLU A 358 15.53 -11.82 13.52
C GLU A 358 15.61 -12.49 14.90
N SER A 359 16.27 -11.85 15.88
CA SER A 359 16.40 -12.33 17.25
C SER A 359 15.07 -12.45 18.00
N LEU A 360 14.02 -11.75 17.56
CA LEU A 360 12.70 -11.74 18.19
C LEU A 360 11.67 -12.63 17.46
N LEU A 361 12.03 -13.30 16.37
CA LEU A 361 11.15 -14.23 15.66
C LEU A 361 10.87 -15.52 16.49
N THR A 362 11.74 -15.83 17.44
CA THR A 362 11.51 -16.85 18.47
C THR A 362 11.71 -16.20 19.83
N HIS A 363 10.63 -15.95 20.55
CA HIS A 363 10.68 -15.17 21.78
C HIS A 363 9.65 -15.65 22.80
N THR A 364 9.99 -15.54 24.09
CA THR A 364 9.10 -15.78 25.23
C THR A 364 9.30 -14.65 26.23
N GLY A 365 8.23 -14.01 26.64
CA GLY A 365 8.28 -12.89 27.58
C GLY A 365 6.96 -12.72 28.32
N ARG A 366 6.98 -11.90 29.37
CA ARG A 366 5.80 -11.49 30.11
C ARG A 366 4.97 -10.51 29.26
N ALA A 367 3.65 -10.64 29.27
CA ALA A 367 2.75 -9.72 28.59
C ALA A 367 2.55 -8.43 29.40
N VAL A 368 2.84 -7.27 28.81
CA VAL A 368 2.46 -5.95 29.32
C VAL A 368 1.28 -5.47 28.48
N VAL A 369 0.10 -5.49 29.11
CA VAL A 369 -1.18 -5.30 28.40
C VAL A 369 -1.70 -3.89 28.53
N PHE A 370 -2.18 -3.34 27.39
CA PHE A 370 -2.84 -2.05 27.27
C PHE A 370 -4.27 -2.23 26.74
N ASP A 371 -5.23 -1.57 27.38
CA ASP A 371 -6.66 -1.66 27.08
C ASP A 371 -7.12 -0.48 26.22
N GLY A 372 -6.81 -0.54 24.93
CA GLY A 372 -7.13 0.52 23.96
C GLY A 372 -6.05 1.61 23.87
N LEU A 373 -6.27 2.53 22.92
CA LEU A 373 -5.29 3.56 22.58
C LEU A 373 -5.09 4.59 23.70
N GLU A 374 -6.12 4.89 24.47
CA GLU A 374 -6.04 5.85 25.58
C GLU A 374 -5.19 5.31 26.73
N ASP A 375 -5.38 4.04 27.10
CA ASP A 375 -4.56 3.38 28.12
C ASP A 375 -3.10 3.28 27.66
N LEU A 376 -2.88 2.88 26.39
CA LEU A 376 -1.53 2.89 25.80
C LEU A 376 -0.88 4.27 25.91
N ALA A 377 -1.57 5.33 25.46
CA ALA A 377 -1.03 6.68 25.45
C ALA A 377 -0.69 7.21 26.85
N SER A 378 -1.51 6.86 27.84
CA SER A 378 -1.31 7.32 29.23
C SER A 378 -0.17 6.60 29.94
N ARG A 379 0.10 5.33 29.64
CA ARG A 379 1.01 4.46 30.41
C ARG A 379 2.34 4.18 29.74
N ILE A 380 2.40 4.13 28.40
CA ILE A 380 3.58 3.62 27.69
C ILE A 380 4.88 4.34 28.02
N ASP A 381 4.81 5.64 28.33
CA ASP A 381 5.96 6.49 28.68
C ASP A 381 6.08 6.79 30.18
N SER A 382 5.23 6.19 31.04
CA SER A 382 5.32 6.32 32.48
C SER A 382 6.62 5.67 33.00
N GLU A 383 7.33 6.38 33.88
CA GLU A 383 8.50 5.81 34.56
C GLU A 383 8.09 4.66 35.49
N ASP A 384 6.86 4.66 36.00
CA ASP A 384 6.29 3.63 36.89
C ASP A 384 5.80 2.41 36.17
N LEU A 385 5.76 2.41 34.81
CA LEU A 385 5.36 1.23 34.04
C LEU A 385 6.34 0.09 34.29
N ASP A 386 5.87 -0.99 34.93
CA ASP A 386 6.68 -2.20 35.09
C ASP A 386 6.88 -2.92 33.75
N VAL A 387 8.01 -2.64 33.10
CA VAL A 387 8.37 -3.17 31.80
C VAL A 387 9.88 -3.31 31.65
N ASN A 388 10.32 -4.42 31.03
CA ASN A 388 11.71 -4.67 30.64
C ASN A 388 11.81 -5.02 29.14
N GLU A 389 13.02 -5.15 28.63
CA GLU A 389 13.29 -5.37 27.18
C GLU A 389 12.82 -6.72 26.65
N ASP A 390 12.66 -7.73 27.49
CA ASP A 390 12.19 -9.06 27.13
C ASP A 390 10.66 -9.19 27.19
N ASP A 391 9.95 -8.19 27.71
CA ASP A 391 8.49 -8.23 27.78
C ASP A 391 7.84 -8.06 26.40
N ILE A 392 6.63 -8.59 26.28
CA ILE A 392 5.79 -8.50 25.08
C ILE A 392 4.72 -7.42 25.29
N LEU A 393 4.70 -6.39 24.44
CA LEU A 393 3.68 -5.34 24.52
C LEU A 393 2.40 -5.81 23.81
N VAL A 394 1.28 -5.79 24.51
CA VAL A 394 -0.01 -6.28 23.99
C VAL A 394 -1.03 -5.15 24.04
N LEU A 395 -1.54 -4.74 22.88
CA LEU A 395 -2.62 -3.76 22.74
C LEU A 395 -3.90 -4.46 22.31
N ARG A 396 -4.91 -4.45 23.17
CA ARG A 396 -6.20 -5.10 22.91
C ARG A 396 -7.34 -4.10 22.79
N TYR A 397 -8.50 -4.58 22.33
CA TYR A 397 -9.74 -3.81 22.13
C TYR A 397 -9.66 -2.73 21.04
N ILE A 398 -8.78 -2.89 20.05
CA ILE A 398 -8.75 -2.05 18.87
C ILE A 398 -9.09 -2.83 17.58
N GLY A 399 -9.34 -4.13 17.69
CA GLY A 399 -9.78 -4.97 16.58
C GLY A 399 -11.26 -4.78 16.22
N PRO A 400 -11.78 -5.54 15.23
CA PRO A 400 -13.14 -5.35 14.69
C PRO A 400 -14.26 -5.49 15.73
N LYS A 401 -14.03 -6.27 16.80
CA LYS A 401 -15.00 -6.46 17.88
C LYS A 401 -14.84 -5.43 19.01
N GLY A 402 -13.66 -4.88 19.20
CA GLY A 402 -13.34 -3.98 20.31
C GLY A 402 -13.49 -2.51 19.96
N ALA A 403 -13.29 -2.15 18.70
CA ALA A 403 -13.39 -0.76 18.25
C ALA A 403 -14.03 -0.64 16.87
N PRO A 404 -14.94 0.35 16.66
CA PRO A 404 -15.61 0.55 15.39
C PRO A 404 -14.60 0.77 14.26
N GLY A 405 -14.73 -0.02 13.18
CA GLY A 405 -13.93 0.12 11.98
C GLY A 405 -12.46 -0.26 12.11
N MET A 406 -12.05 -0.94 13.17
CA MET A 406 -10.68 -1.44 13.35
C MET A 406 -9.65 -0.32 13.17
N PRO A 407 -9.53 0.66 14.08
CA PRO A 407 -8.61 1.78 13.96
C PRO A 407 -7.16 1.30 13.81
N GLU A 408 -6.37 2.06 13.07
CA GLU A 408 -4.94 1.80 12.94
C GLU A 408 -4.19 2.39 14.12
N ALA A 409 -3.50 1.55 14.90
CA ALA A 409 -2.68 2.01 16.02
C ALA A 409 -1.43 2.81 15.55
N GLY A 410 -1.15 2.81 14.25
CA GLY A 410 0.07 3.38 13.70
C GLY A 410 1.29 2.54 14.06
N LEU A 411 1.68 2.58 15.32
CA LEU A 411 2.76 1.79 15.93
C LEU A 411 2.58 1.79 17.45
N ILE A 412 2.72 0.64 18.11
CA ILE A 412 2.98 0.60 19.56
C ILE A 412 4.45 1.02 19.74
N PRO A 413 4.74 2.17 20.38
CA PRO A 413 6.12 2.63 20.53
C PRO A 413 6.87 1.82 21.59
N ILE A 414 8.20 1.77 21.48
CA ILE A 414 9.03 1.25 22.56
C ILE A 414 8.91 2.19 23.76
N PRO A 415 8.70 1.69 24.99
CA PRO A 415 8.66 2.54 26.19
C PRO A 415 9.86 3.49 26.28
N LYS A 416 9.61 4.77 26.58
CA LYS A 416 10.65 5.81 26.53
C LYS A 416 11.89 5.47 27.38
N LYS A 417 11.68 4.88 28.57
CA LYS A 417 12.79 4.48 29.46
C LYS A 417 13.66 3.37 28.85
N LEU A 418 13.08 2.45 28.06
CA LEU A 418 13.82 1.40 27.37
C LEU A 418 14.50 1.96 26.11
N ALA A 419 13.82 2.84 25.36
CA ALA A 419 14.41 3.53 24.22
C ALA A 419 15.67 4.32 24.61
N LYS A 420 15.65 5.04 25.75
CA LYS A 420 16.83 5.72 26.31
C LYS A 420 17.98 4.78 26.68
N ARG A 421 17.70 3.50 26.95
CA ARG A 421 18.68 2.44 27.22
C ARG A 421 19.18 1.76 25.95
N GLY A 422 18.70 2.19 24.77
CA GLY A 422 19.12 1.67 23.47
C GLY A 422 18.28 0.51 22.93
N VAL A 423 17.15 0.16 23.55
CA VAL A 423 16.21 -0.84 23.02
C VAL A 423 15.53 -0.30 21.78
N LYS A 424 15.69 -1.00 20.66
CA LYS A 424 15.19 -0.57 19.33
C LYS A 424 13.95 -1.34 18.88
N ASP A 425 13.77 -2.56 19.37
CA ASP A 425 12.64 -3.41 19.03
C ASP A 425 12.19 -4.26 20.23
N MET A 426 10.93 -4.65 20.23
CA MET A 426 10.28 -5.57 21.17
C MET A 426 9.17 -6.30 20.42
N VAL A 427 8.75 -7.46 20.89
CA VAL A 427 7.56 -8.12 20.36
C VAL A 427 6.32 -7.32 20.72
N ARG A 428 5.49 -6.99 19.72
CA ARG A 428 4.27 -6.19 19.85
C ARG A 428 3.11 -6.91 19.21
N ILE A 429 2.06 -7.12 19.97
CA ILE A 429 0.87 -7.87 19.55
C ILE A 429 -0.37 -6.98 19.68
N SER A 430 -1.26 -7.06 18.70
CA SER A 430 -2.55 -6.36 18.73
C SER A 430 -3.66 -7.21 18.08
N ASP A 431 -4.89 -7.07 18.59
CA ASP A 431 -6.10 -7.58 17.95
C ASP A 431 -6.61 -6.67 16.81
N GLY A 432 -5.94 -5.54 16.57
CA GLY A 432 -6.18 -4.61 15.49
C GLY A 432 -5.13 -4.70 14.40
N ARG A 433 -4.79 -3.56 13.81
CA ARG A 433 -3.76 -3.46 12.78
C ARG A 433 -2.81 -2.30 13.08
N MET A 434 -1.58 -2.45 12.64
CA MET A 434 -0.59 -1.38 12.68
C MET A 434 -0.23 -0.93 11.25
N SER A 435 0.40 0.23 11.13
CA SER A 435 0.75 0.79 9.82
C SER A 435 1.65 -0.14 9.02
N GLY A 436 1.39 -0.28 7.72
CA GLY A 436 2.25 -1.02 6.80
C GLY A 436 3.67 -0.45 6.65
N THR A 437 3.90 0.78 7.14
CA THR A 437 5.21 1.44 7.18
C THR A 437 5.92 1.31 8.53
N ALA A 438 5.29 0.64 9.50
CA ALA A 438 5.92 0.32 10.78
C ALA A 438 7.02 -0.73 10.58
N SER A 439 8.10 -0.60 11.33
CA SER A 439 9.21 -1.54 11.38
C SER A 439 9.28 -2.21 12.75
N GLY A 440 9.90 -3.39 12.79
CA GLY A 440 10.09 -4.18 14.00
C GLY A 440 9.13 -5.37 14.09
N THR A 441 9.21 -6.11 15.20
CA THR A 441 8.48 -7.36 15.44
C THR A 441 7.04 -7.09 15.88
N ILE A 442 6.12 -7.09 14.91
CA ILE A 442 4.72 -6.66 15.06
C ILE A 442 3.78 -7.73 14.53
N ILE A 443 2.85 -8.17 15.38
CA ILE A 443 1.87 -9.22 15.10
C ILE A 443 0.46 -8.65 15.23
#